data_d76852c59891581ab838d4cb03203442
#
_entry.id   d76852c59891581ab838d4cb03203442
#
_cell.length_a   1.000
_cell.length_b   1.000
_cell.length_c   1.000
_cell.angle_alpha   90.00
_cell.angle_beta   90.00
_cell.angle_gamma   90.00
#
_symmetry.space_group_name_H-M   'P 1'
#
loop_
_entity.id
_entity.type
_entity.pdbx_description
1 polymer ?
#
loop_
_entity_poly.entity_id
_entity_poly.type
_entity_poly.pdbx_seq_one_letter_code
_entity_poly.pdbx_strand_id
1 'polypeptide(L)'
;ALLSFDETTTLFHEFGHALHRIFADGPYDRTSGNVQRDFVELPSQVMEHWAAEAEVMKVYAKHYKTGEVIPAALIEKLEKSGKYGQGFATVEYLAASLLDMDYHVLKEVPANLDAMEFEANVMNKRGLLKQIPPRYRSTYFNHTMGGGYTAGYYSYIWAEVLDADAFEAFKETGDIFNQDK
;
A
#
# COMPACT_ATOMS: atom_id res chain seq x y z
N ALA A 1 12.81 16.56 11.10
CA ALA A 1 11.38 16.73 10.96
C ALA A 1 10.67 15.73 11.87
N LEU A 2 9.47 16.10 12.34
CA LEU A 2 8.60 15.14 13.03
C LEU A 2 7.71 14.49 11.98
N LEU A 3 7.65 13.17 11.97
CA LEU A 3 6.80 12.40 11.07
C LEU A 3 5.50 12.03 11.78
N SER A 4 4.40 12.02 11.03
CA SER A 4 3.16 11.35 11.45
C SER A 4 3.36 9.83 11.45
N PHE A 5 2.40 9.10 12.01
CA PHE A 5 2.45 7.63 11.94
C PHE A 5 2.38 7.12 10.49
N ASP A 6 1.52 7.72 9.68
CA ASP A 6 1.38 7.40 8.25
C ASP A 6 2.69 7.66 7.47
N GLU A 7 3.33 8.82 7.68
CA GLU A 7 4.63 9.10 7.06
C GLU A 7 5.73 8.15 7.54
N THR A 8 5.66 7.67 8.79
CA THR A 8 6.58 6.66 9.32
C THR A 8 6.34 5.32 8.63
N THR A 9 5.10 4.90 8.47
CA THR A 9 4.74 3.68 7.73
C THR A 9 5.23 3.76 6.29
N THR A 10 5.02 4.91 5.63
CA THR A 10 5.58 5.17 4.28
C THR A 10 7.11 5.03 4.25
N LEU A 11 7.82 5.52 5.27
CA LEU A 11 9.28 5.36 5.35
C LEU A 11 9.68 3.87 5.40
N PHE A 12 8.99 3.06 6.18
CA PHE A 12 9.23 1.61 6.21
C PHE A 12 8.90 0.95 4.86
N HIS A 13 7.81 1.36 4.21
CA HIS A 13 7.43 0.93 2.88
C HIS A 13 8.55 1.19 1.85
N GLU A 14 9.00 2.42 1.72
CA GLU A 14 10.07 2.80 0.80
C GLU A 14 11.39 2.10 1.12
N PHE A 15 11.66 1.87 2.41
CA PHE A 15 12.83 1.11 2.82
C PHE A 15 12.72 -0.37 2.43
N GLY A 16 11.53 -0.96 2.43
CA GLY A 16 11.27 -2.29 1.90
C GLY A 16 11.64 -2.42 0.42
N HIS A 17 11.29 -1.45 -0.40
CA HIS A 17 11.74 -1.37 -1.80
C HIS A 17 13.26 -1.25 -1.91
N ALA A 18 13.88 -0.43 -1.05
CA ALA A 18 15.34 -0.29 -1.03
C ALA A 18 16.04 -1.61 -0.68
N LEU A 19 15.57 -2.33 0.34
CA LEU A 19 16.11 -3.65 0.71
C LEU A 19 15.94 -4.66 -0.42
N HIS A 20 14.78 -4.71 -1.06
CA HIS A 20 14.55 -5.58 -2.20
C HIS A 20 15.61 -5.34 -3.31
N ARG A 21 15.92 -4.09 -3.60
CA ARG A 21 16.94 -3.71 -4.59
C ARG A 21 18.36 -4.05 -4.13
N ILE A 22 18.70 -3.80 -2.86
CA ILE A 22 20.03 -4.05 -2.30
C ILE A 22 20.35 -5.55 -2.28
N PHE A 23 19.35 -6.38 -1.94
CA PHE A 23 19.52 -7.83 -1.87
C PHE A 23 19.28 -8.55 -3.20
N ALA A 24 18.90 -7.82 -4.25
CA ALA A 24 18.72 -8.38 -5.58
C ALA A 24 20.07 -8.64 -6.26
N ASP A 25 20.78 -9.66 -5.79
CA ASP A 25 22.07 -10.12 -6.31
C ASP A 25 21.90 -11.52 -6.91
N GLY A 26 21.47 -11.56 -8.15
CA GLY A 26 21.28 -12.80 -8.91
C GLY A 26 22.29 -12.93 -10.04
N PRO A 27 22.60 -14.16 -10.48
CA PRO A 27 23.55 -14.42 -11.56
C PRO A 27 23.09 -13.93 -12.94
N TYR A 28 21.82 -13.55 -13.07
CA TYR A 28 21.23 -13.09 -14.32
C TYR A 28 20.47 -11.78 -14.12
N ASP A 29 20.81 -10.74 -14.86
CA ASP A 29 20.20 -9.40 -14.76
C ASP A 29 18.68 -9.41 -14.90
N ARG A 30 18.13 -10.30 -15.73
CA ARG A 30 16.68 -10.40 -15.96
C ARG A 30 15.89 -10.91 -14.75
N THR A 31 16.54 -11.66 -13.87
CA THR A 31 15.91 -12.22 -12.66
C THR A 31 16.35 -11.49 -11.39
N SER A 32 17.35 -10.64 -11.50
CA SER A 32 17.90 -9.88 -10.38
C SER A 32 17.08 -8.61 -10.17
N GLY A 33 16.23 -8.60 -9.15
CA GLY A 33 15.39 -7.46 -8.77
C GLY A 33 14.25 -7.13 -9.73
N ASN A 34 14.06 -7.91 -10.79
CA ASN A 34 12.93 -7.77 -11.71
C ASN A 34 11.83 -8.78 -11.32
N VAL A 35 10.76 -8.28 -10.78
CA VAL A 35 9.60 -9.08 -10.36
C VAL A 35 8.35 -8.64 -11.13
N GLN A 36 7.32 -9.48 -11.11
CA GLN A 36 6.02 -9.12 -11.67
C GLN A 36 5.45 -7.91 -10.92
N ARG A 37 4.64 -7.11 -11.62
CA ARG A 37 4.10 -5.87 -11.05
C ARG A 37 3.26 -6.11 -9.80
N ASP A 38 2.50 -7.20 -9.77
CA ASP A 38 1.66 -7.59 -8.64
C ASP A 38 2.42 -8.28 -7.48
N PHE A 39 3.74 -8.35 -7.57
CA PHE A 39 4.62 -8.81 -6.49
C PHE A 39 5.51 -7.68 -5.95
N VAL A 40 5.70 -6.60 -6.71
CA VAL A 40 6.68 -5.56 -6.40
C VAL A 40 6.44 -4.86 -5.06
N GLU A 41 5.18 -4.82 -4.60
CA GLU A 41 4.79 -4.20 -3.33
C GLU A 41 4.91 -5.16 -2.12
N LEU A 42 5.18 -6.44 -2.31
CA LEU A 42 5.32 -7.37 -1.18
C LEU A 42 6.45 -6.95 -0.22
N PRO A 43 7.69 -6.66 -0.67
CA PRO A 43 8.76 -6.26 0.24
C PRO A 43 8.49 -4.95 0.97
N SER A 44 7.85 -4.00 0.31
CA SER A 44 7.49 -2.71 0.90
C SER A 44 6.37 -2.85 1.94
N GLN A 45 5.28 -3.52 1.58
CA GLN A 45 4.12 -3.69 2.47
C GLN A 45 4.43 -4.58 3.67
N VAL A 46 5.23 -5.65 3.51
CA VAL A 46 5.61 -6.47 4.66
C VAL A 46 6.40 -5.67 5.71
N MET A 47 7.23 -4.71 5.29
CA MET A 47 7.97 -3.84 6.20
C MET A 47 7.06 -2.91 7.00
N GLU A 48 5.92 -2.52 6.48
CA GLU A 48 4.94 -1.68 7.18
C GLU A 48 4.42 -2.33 8.47
N HIS A 49 4.31 -3.66 8.50
CA HIS A 49 3.87 -4.39 9.69
C HIS A 49 4.78 -4.12 10.88
N TRP A 50 6.11 -4.14 10.68
CA TRP A 50 7.05 -3.82 11.76
C TRP A 50 6.92 -2.39 12.27
N ALA A 51 6.59 -1.42 11.40
CA ALA A 51 6.36 -0.04 11.83
C ALA A 51 5.23 0.07 12.87
N ALA A 52 4.22 -0.79 12.77
CA ALA A 52 3.05 -0.82 13.66
C ALA A 52 3.25 -1.65 14.94
N GLU A 53 4.28 -2.49 15.01
CA GLU A 53 4.52 -3.36 16.16
C GLU A 53 4.98 -2.57 17.39
N ALA A 54 4.38 -2.89 18.55
CA ALA A 54 4.64 -2.15 19.79
C ALA A 54 6.12 -2.14 20.19
N GLU A 55 6.85 -3.21 19.93
CA GLU A 55 8.28 -3.32 20.24
C GLU A 55 9.11 -2.37 19.38
N VAL A 56 8.78 -2.26 18.10
CA VAL A 56 9.45 -1.36 17.16
C VAL A 56 9.09 0.09 17.46
N MET A 57 7.80 0.37 17.73
CA MET A 57 7.34 1.71 18.09
C MET A 57 8.06 2.24 19.35
N LYS A 58 8.35 1.42 20.34
CA LYS A 58 9.13 1.81 21.53
C LYS A 58 10.54 2.27 21.19
N VAL A 59 11.10 1.83 20.08
CA VAL A 59 12.44 2.25 19.63
C VAL A 59 12.41 3.62 18.99
N TYR A 60 11.48 3.89 18.07
CA TYR A 60 11.45 5.12 17.27
C TYR A 60 10.46 6.17 17.80
N ALA A 61 9.31 5.77 18.35
CA ALA A 61 8.26 6.69 18.77
C ALA A 61 8.56 7.29 20.14
N LYS A 62 9.41 8.32 20.15
CA LYS A 62 9.85 9.03 21.34
C LYS A 62 9.47 10.51 21.28
N HIS A 63 9.09 11.06 22.42
CA HIS A 63 8.78 12.48 22.52
C HIS A 63 10.01 13.34 22.19
N TYR A 64 9.90 14.22 21.21
CA TYR A 64 11.02 14.92 20.60
C TYR A 64 11.83 15.84 21.55
N LYS A 65 11.25 16.26 22.67
CA LYS A 65 11.94 17.07 23.70
C LYS A 65 12.43 16.23 24.88
N THR A 66 11.60 15.30 25.38
CA THR A 66 11.90 14.58 26.63
C THR A 66 12.56 13.23 26.38
N GLY A 67 12.44 12.67 25.19
CA GLY A 67 12.92 11.31 24.85
C GLY A 67 12.06 10.20 25.45
N GLU A 68 10.94 10.54 26.10
CA GLU A 68 10.02 9.55 26.66
C GLU A 68 9.40 8.69 25.56
N VAL A 69 9.35 7.40 25.78
CA VAL A 69 8.72 6.43 24.85
C VAL A 69 7.21 6.65 24.81
N ILE A 70 6.62 6.44 23.64
CA ILE A 70 5.18 6.50 23.44
C ILE A 70 4.44 5.65 24.50
N PRO A 71 3.40 6.19 25.18
CA PRO A 71 2.62 5.43 26.13
C PRO A 71 1.87 4.26 25.48
N ALA A 72 1.84 3.10 26.14
CA ALA A 72 1.13 1.90 25.64
C ALA A 72 -0.34 2.18 25.28
N ALA A 73 -1.03 3.02 26.05
CA ALA A 73 -2.41 3.41 25.77
C ALA A 73 -2.59 4.17 24.44
N LEU A 74 -1.56 4.83 23.93
CA LEU A 74 -1.59 5.45 22.61
C LEU A 74 -1.35 4.42 21.50
N ILE A 75 -0.49 3.44 21.71
CA ILE A 75 -0.29 2.31 20.80
C ILE A 75 -1.61 1.55 20.61
N GLU A 76 -2.29 1.18 21.70
CA GLU A 76 -3.60 0.53 21.65
C GLU A 76 -4.65 1.36 20.88
N LYS A 77 -4.62 2.68 21.01
CA LYS A 77 -5.53 3.57 20.26
C LYS A 77 -5.20 3.56 18.76
N LEU A 78 -3.93 3.54 18.39
CA LEU A 78 -3.52 3.42 16.98
C LEU A 78 -4.00 2.10 16.38
N GLU A 79 -3.78 0.98 17.05
CA GLU A 79 -4.26 -0.34 16.61
C GLU A 79 -5.79 -0.38 16.42
N LYS A 80 -6.54 0.20 17.37
CA LYS A 80 -8.00 0.29 17.26
C LYS A 80 -8.45 1.21 16.13
N SER A 81 -7.75 2.33 15.91
CA SER A 81 -8.09 3.28 14.86
C SER A 81 -7.85 2.71 13.46
N GLY A 82 -6.86 1.84 13.27
CA GLY A 82 -6.58 1.18 12.00
C GLY A 82 -7.71 0.29 11.49
N LYS A 83 -8.62 -0.14 12.37
CA LYS A 83 -9.80 -0.93 12.00
C LYS A 83 -11.03 -0.08 11.68
N TYR A 84 -10.99 1.21 12.02
CA TYR A 84 -12.11 2.13 11.78
C TYR A 84 -12.15 2.57 10.33
N GLY A 85 -13.33 2.50 9.72
CA GLY A 85 -13.51 2.94 8.34
C GLY A 85 -12.93 2.01 7.27
N GLN A 86 -12.51 0.79 7.62
CA GLN A 86 -11.89 -0.16 6.69
C GLN A 86 -12.76 -0.43 5.46
N GLY A 87 -14.08 -0.52 5.61
CA GLY A 87 -14.99 -0.69 4.47
C GLY A 87 -14.94 0.49 3.50
N PHE A 88 -14.84 1.72 4.02
CA PHE A 88 -14.66 2.91 3.18
C PHE A 88 -13.33 2.85 2.42
N ALA A 89 -12.23 2.63 3.13
CA ALA A 89 -10.89 2.58 2.53
C ALA A 89 -10.78 1.49 1.45
N THR A 90 -11.34 0.31 1.72
CA THR A 90 -11.34 -0.80 0.75
C THR A 90 -12.16 -0.46 -0.49
N VAL A 91 -13.35 0.11 -0.34
CA VAL A 91 -14.20 0.48 -1.49
C VAL A 91 -13.58 1.61 -2.29
N GLU A 92 -13.00 2.62 -1.65
CA GLU A 92 -12.28 3.72 -2.29
C GLU A 92 -11.11 3.20 -3.15
N TYR A 93 -10.34 2.27 -2.60
CA TYR A 93 -9.22 1.63 -3.28
C TYR A 93 -9.70 0.75 -4.47
N LEU A 94 -10.70 -0.10 -4.24
CA LEU A 94 -11.26 -0.96 -5.29
C LEU A 94 -11.88 -0.14 -6.42
N ALA A 95 -12.51 1.00 -6.11
CA ALA A 95 -13.04 1.90 -7.12
C ALA A 95 -11.94 2.42 -8.05
N ALA A 96 -10.77 2.80 -7.50
CA ALA A 96 -9.62 3.21 -8.31
C ALA A 96 -9.05 2.04 -9.13
N SER A 97 -8.94 0.85 -8.56
CA SER A 97 -8.45 -0.34 -9.26
C SER A 97 -9.37 -0.74 -10.42
N LEU A 98 -10.67 -0.65 -10.22
CA LEU A 98 -11.67 -0.93 -11.27
C LEU A 98 -11.69 0.18 -12.33
N LEU A 99 -11.48 1.43 -11.95
CA LEU A 99 -11.35 2.54 -12.90
C LEU A 99 -10.12 2.37 -13.80
N ASP A 100 -8.99 1.95 -13.22
CA ASP A 100 -7.79 1.57 -13.98
C ASP A 100 -8.13 0.51 -15.05
N MET A 101 -8.79 -0.57 -14.64
CA MET A 101 -9.19 -1.62 -15.57
C MET A 101 -10.17 -1.12 -16.65
N ASP A 102 -11.13 -0.27 -16.30
CA ASP A 102 -12.10 0.27 -17.25
C ASP A 102 -11.44 1.12 -18.34
N TYR A 103 -10.39 1.88 -18.00
CA TYR A 103 -9.58 2.59 -19.00
C TYR A 103 -8.82 1.62 -19.92
N HIS A 104 -8.23 0.58 -19.38
CA HIS A 104 -7.29 -0.27 -20.10
C HIS A 104 -7.93 -1.47 -20.82
N VAL A 105 -9.24 -1.68 -20.68
CA VAL A 105 -10.00 -2.60 -21.53
C VAL A 105 -10.61 -1.92 -22.76
N LEU A 106 -10.47 -0.60 -22.89
CA LEU A 106 -10.92 0.11 -24.08
C LEU A 106 -10.13 -0.35 -25.31
N LYS A 107 -10.84 -0.79 -26.34
CA LYS A 107 -10.20 -1.18 -27.62
C LYS A 107 -9.67 0.02 -28.40
N GLU A 108 -10.36 1.14 -28.28
CA GLU A 108 -10.03 2.43 -28.89
C GLU A 108 -10.37 3.53 -27.90
N VAL A 109 -9.53 4.54 -27.84
CA VAL A 109 -9.79 5.74 -27.04
C VAL A 109 -10.59 6.73 -27.90
N PRO A 110 -11.82 7.09 -27.52
CA PRO A 110 -12.59 8.09 -28.27
C PRO A 110 -11.85 9.42 -28.34
N ALA A 111 -11.83 10.04 -29.52
CA ALA A 111 -11.11 11.31 -29.72
C ALA A 111 -11.55 12.44 -28.78
N ASN A 112 -12.80 12.39 -28.32
CA ASN A 112 -13.39 13.40 -27.42
C ASN A 112 -13.70 12.80 -26.04
N LEU A 113 -12.88 11.88 -25.55
CA LEU A 113 -13.08 11.28 -24.22
C LEU A 113 -12.95 12.35 -23.14
N ASP A 114 -14.05 12.66 -22.47
CA ASP A 114 -14.02 13.39 -21.20
C ASP A 114 -13.73 12.42 -20.06
N ALA A 115 -12.60 12.60 -19.42
CA ALA A 115 -12.12 11.69 -18.37
C ALA A 115 -13.04 11.69 -17.14
N MET A 116 -13.64 12.82 -16.79
CA MET A 116 -14.52 12.92 -15.63
C MET A 116 -15.90 12.32 -15.92
N GLU A 117 -16.41 12.51 -17.14
CA GLU A 117 -17.64 11.87 -17.58
C GLU A 117 -17.46 10.34 -17.69
N PHE A 118 -16.35 9.89 -18.25
CA PHE A 118 -16.02 8.46 -18.31
C PHE A 118 -15.99 7.85 -16.89
N GLU A 119 -15.26 8.45 -15.97
CA GLU A 119 -15.18 8.02 -14.56
C GLU A 119 -16.58 7.93 -13.93
N ALA A 120 -17.38 8.99 -14.07
CA ALA A 120 -18.73 9.01 -13.50
C ALA A 120 -19.61 7.88 -14.06
N ASN A 121 -19.53 7.64 -15.36
CA ASN A 121 -20.34 6.61 -16.05
C ASN A 121 -19.93 5.20 -15.60
N VAL A 122 -18.62 4.89 -15.54
CA VAL A 122 -18.18 3.54 -15.14
C VAL A 122 -18.41 3.29 -13.65
N MET A 123 -18.20 4.28 -12.77
CA MET A 123 -18.47 4.15 -11.35
C MET A 123 -19.96 4.00 -11.05
N ASN A 124 -20.83 4.75 -11.72
CA ASN A 124 -22.28 4.59 -11.63
C ASN A 124 -22.73 3.20 -12.09
N LYS A 125 -22.20 2.71 -13.21
CA LYS A 125 -22.48 1.35 -13.72
C LYS A 125 -22.08 0.27 -12.72
N ARG A 126 -21.04 0.48 -11.96
CA ARG A 126 -20.55 -0.45 -10.91
C ARG A 126 -21.30 -0.30 -9.58
N GLY A 127 -22.19 0.67 -9.47
CA GLY A 127 -22.98 0.91 -8.26
C GLY A 127 -22.21 1.57 -7.12
N LEU A 128 -21.12 2.28 -7.44
CA LEU A 128 -20.37 3.01 -6.42
C LEU A 128 -21.24 4.07 -5.75
N LEU A 129 -21.20 4.10 -4.43
CA LEU A 129 -21.91 5.11 -3.64
C LEU A 129 -21.33 6.50 -3.92
N LYS A 130 -22.20 7.48 -4.12
CA LYS A 130 -21.79 8.87 -4.41
C LYS A 130 -20.90 9.52 -3.34
N GLN A 131 -20.99 9.02 -2.11
CA GLN A 131 -20.20 9.48 -0.96
C GLN A 131 -18.77 8.92 -0.94
N ILE A 132 -18.47 7.92 -1.77
CA ILE A 132 -17.16 7.28 -1.84
C ILE A 132 -16.58 7.55 -3.23
N PRO A 133 -15.68 8.53 -3.39
CA PRO A 133 -14.95 8.72 -4.64
C PRO A 133 -13.89 7.62 -4.80
N PRO A 134 -13.44 7.33 -6.04
CA PRO A 134 -12.22 6.54 -6.23
C PRO A 134 -11.03 7.21 -5.52
N ARG A 135 -10.13 6.42 -4.93
CA ARG A 135 -8.92 6.91 -4.25
C ARG A 135 -8.11 7.88 -5.11
N TYR A 136 -8.06 7.64 -6.41
CA TYR A 136 -7.51 8.54 -7.41
C TYR A 136 -8.57 8.84 -8.46
N ARG A 137 -8.77 10.13 -8.73
CA ARG A 137 -9.61 10.59 -9.82
C ARG A 137 -8.82 10.56 -11.12
N SER A 138 -9.48 10.36 -12.22
CA SER A 138 -8.88 10.23 -13.56
C SER A 138 -7.84 11.31 -13.87
N THR A 139 -8.03 12.54 -13.38
CA THR A 139 -7.18 13.70 -13.68
C THR A 139 -5.84 13.72 -12.94
N TYR A 140 -5.66 12.89 -11.91
CA TYR A 140 -4.41 12.82 -11.13
C TYR A 140 -3.99 11.38 -10.78
N PHE A 141 -4.50 10.39 -11.51
CA PHE A 141 -4.16 8.99 -11.31
C PHE A 141 -2.81 8.63 -11.92
N ASN A 142 -1.75 9.22 -11.39
CA ASN A 142 -0.41 9.06 -11.94
C ASN A 142 0.08 7.61 -11.92
N HIS A 143 -0.24 6.82 -10.89
CA HIS A 143 0.16 5.41 -10.80
C HIS A 143 -0.13 4.65 -12.10
N THR A 144 -1.32 4.83 -12.62
CA THR A 144 -1.83 4.09 -13.77
C THR A 144 -1.58 4.76 -15.10
N MET A 145 -1.62 6.12 -15.15
CA MET A 145 -1.47 6.88 -16.40
C MET A 145 -0.01 7.18 -16.76
N GLY A 146 0.93 7.10 -15.83
CA GLY A 146 2.35 7.39 -16.08
C GLY A 146 3.33 6.73 -15.13
N GLY A 147 2.85 6.15 -14.02
CA GLY A 147 3.67 5.62 -12.93
C GLY A 147 4.03 4.13 -13.05
N GLY A 148 3.67 3.46 -14.15
CA GLY A 148 4.03 2.05 -14.38
C GLY A 148 3.04 1.02 -13.81
N TYR A 149 1.87 1.44 -13.33
CA TYR A 149 0.79 0.57 -12.85
C TYR A 149 -0.40 0.51 -13.82
N THR A 150 -0.14 0.65 -15.11
CA THR A 150 -1.14 0.54 -16.18
C THR A 150 -1.83 -0.83 -16.12
N ALA A 151 -3.14 -0.87 -15.96
CA ALA A 151 -3.93 -2.07 -15.68
C ALA A 151 -3.40 -2.91 -14.50
N GLY A 152 -2.70 -2.28 -13.58
CA GLY A 152 -1.94 -2.93 -12.52
C GLY A 152 -2.14 -2.32 -11.13
N TYR A 153 -3.07 -1.38 -10.94
CA TYR A 153 -3.28 -0.76 -9.63
C TYR A 153 -3.82 -1.75 -8.58
N TYR A 154 -4.43 -2.85 -9.01
CA TYR A 154 -4.84 -3.97 -8.15
C TYR A 154 -3.66 -4.62 -7.38
N SER A 155 -2.43 -4.38 -7.81
CA SER A 155 -1.21 -4.99 -7.26
C SER A 155 -1.06 -4.78 -5.76
N TYR A 156 -1.49 -3.62 -5.25
CA TYR A 156 -1.39 -3.31 -3.82
C TYR A 156 -2.25 -4.24 -2.96
N ILE A 157 -3.50 -4.50 -3.34
CA ILE A 157 -4.36 -5.41 -2.56
C ILE A 157 -3.93 -6.87 -2.73
N TRP A 158 -3.35 -7.24 -3.88
CA TRP A 158 -2.79 -8.55 -4.08
C TRP A 158 -1.55 -8.77 -3.21
N ALA A 159 -0.65 -7.79 -3.19
CA ALA A 159 0.51 -7.82 -2.31
C ALA A 159 0.13 -7.81 -0.82
N GLU A 160 -0.95 -7.11 -0.43
CA GLU A 160 -1.47 -7.11 0.95
C GLU A 160 -1.86 -8.50 1.44
N VAL A 161 -2.41 -9.34 0.56
CA VAL A 161 -2.68 -10.76 0.90
C VAL A 161 -1.38 -11.52 1.18
N LEU A 162 -0.35 -11.27 0.38
CA LEU A 162 0.94 -11.96 0.51
C LEU A 162 1.76 -11.43 1.68
N ASP A 163 1.73 -10.14 1.94
CA ASP A 163 2.47 -9.52 3.06
C ASP A 163 1.90 -9.95 4.41
N ALA A 164 0.57 -10.03 4.51
CA ALA A 164 -0.10 -10.51 5.71
C ALA A 164 0.29 -11.97 6.04
N ASP A 165 0.32 -12.84 5.04
CA ASP A 165 0.75 -14.23 5.19
C ASP A 165 2.24 -14.33 5.55
N ALA A 166 3.08 -13.53 4.89
CA ALA A 166 4.52 -13.49 5.18
C ALA A 166 4.80 -13.00 6.61
N PHE A 167 4.11 -11.95 7.07
CA PHE A 167 4.30 -11.44 8.43
C PHE A 167 3.75 -12.38 9.50
N GLU A 168 2.65 -13.07 9.23
CA GLU A 168 2.11 -14.08 10.14
C GLU A 168 3.12 -15.22 10.41
N ALA A 169 3.93 -15.59 9.41
CA ALA A 169 4.98 -16.57 9.60
C ALA A 169 6.04 -16.17 10.65
N PHE A 170 6.30 -14.86 10.82
CA PHE A 170 7.13 -14.36 11.92
C PHE A 170 6.37 -14.41 13.26
N LYS A 171 5.11 -14.00 13.29
CA LYS A 171 4.28 -14.04 14.51
C LYS A 171 4.11 -15.46 15.07
N GLU A 172 3.95 -16.45 14.22
CA GLU A 172 3.86 -17.87 14.62
C GLU A 172 5.08 -18.38 15.37
N THR A 173 6.26 -17.78 15.17
CA THR A 173 7.46 -18.13 15.94
C THR A 173 7.44 -17.60 17.38
N GLY A 174 6.57 -16.63 17.68
CA GLY A 174 6.57 -15.87 18.93
C GLY A 174 7.68 -14.81 19.00
N ASP A 175 8.45 -14.63 17.94
CA ASP A 175 9.52 -13.62 17.81
C ASP A 175 9.46 -13.02 16.40
N ILE A 176 8.98 -11.78 16.31
CA ILE A 176 8.88 -11.05 15.03
C ILE A 176 10.24 -10.68 14.42
N PHE A 177 11.35 -10.92 15.13
CA PHE A 177 12.73 -10.73 14.67
C PHE A 177 13.47 -12.04 14.46
N ASN A 178 12.74 -13.15 14.35
CA ASN A 178 13.32 -14.48 14.15
C ASN A 178 14.23 -14.49 12.91
N GLN A 179 15.48 -14.91 13.09
CA GLN A 179 16.50 -14.88 12.04
C GLN A 179 16.46 -16.08 11.08
N ASP A 180 15.65 -17.08 11.40
CA ASP A 180 15.50 -18.30 10.59
C ASP A 180 14.28 -18.20 9.63
N LYS A 181 13.52 -17.10 9.71
CA LYS A 181 12.41 -16.75 8.83
C LYS A 181 12.79 -15.63 7.87
#